data_f897383c441e62904961024cf3a7e849
#
_entry.id   f897383c441e62904961024cf3a7e849
#
_cell.length_a   1.000
_cell.length_b   1.000
_cell.length_c   1.000
_cell.angle_alpha   90.00
_cell.angle_beta   90.00
_cell.angle_gamma   90.00
#
_symmetry.space_group_name_H-M   'P 1'
#
loop_
_entity.id
_entity.type
_entity.pdbx_description
1 polymer ?
#
loop_
_entity_poly.entity_id
_entity_poly.type
_entity_poly.pdbx_seq_one_letter_code
_entity_poly.pdbx_strand_id
1 'polypeptide(L)'
;MAKDEGDDLLPDKDAAKGFYAKYEPKEILGRGISSTVRRCIEKETGIEYAAKIIDISNEPHDGAEGHTMKDATMQEVYILRKVAGHPYIIELHDVFESSTFIFLIFELCKNGELFDYLTSVVTLSEKKTRYIMRQVFESVLHIHNQGIVHRDLKPENILLDDNLNVKITDFGFARMLKPGEKLFDLCGTPGYLAPEVLKCNMFENAEGYGYEVDIWACGVIMFTLLVGCPPFWHRKQMVMLRNILEGNYSFTSPEWIDITDAPKDLIRKLLVVDPLKRISIKDALEHSFFHTVLWDQDIAPLKRSLSSNSRRLSRISQLALELKAKSFNARKRFQLAIICIRAVVRIKRLHTTPEPLSTLVARTDPYRIKVLRKVIDGCAFRVYGHWVKKGEGQNRAALFENTAKTELKHLYVSNLSR
;
A
#
# COMPACT_ATOMS: atom_id res chain seq x y z
N MET A 1 -22.53 17.21 12.67
CA MET A 1 -21.28 17.96 12.51
C MET A 1 -21.37 18.64 11.16
N ALA A 2 -21.40 19.97 11.14
CA ALA A 2 -21.41 20.74 9.91
C ALA A 2 -20.11 20.45 9.13
N LYS A 3 -20.23 20.13 7.87
CA LYS A 3 -19.09 20.11 6.94
C LYS A 3 -18.59 21.57 6.84
N ASP A 4 -17.32 21.78 7.12
CA ASP A 4 -16.67 23.06 6.89
C ASP A 4 -16.62 23.26 5.37
N GLU A 5 -17.54 24.08 4.85
CA GLU A 5 -17.66 24.39 3.41
C GLU A 5 -16.46 25.20 2.88
N GLY A 6 -15.60 25.71 3.77
CA GLY A 6 -14.44 26.53 3.41
C GLY A 6 -13.28 25.78 2.75
N ASP A 7 -13.15 24.48 3.02
CA ASP A 7 -12.00 23.65 2.61
C ASP A 7 -12.17 22.98 1.23
N ASP A 8 -13.33 23.13 0.58
CA ASP A 8 -13.64 22.56 -0.73
C ASP A 8 -13.40 23.52 -1.90
N LEU A 9 -12.88 24.71 -1.62
CA LEU A 9 -12.65 25.73 -2.63
C LEU A 9 -11.54 25.28 -3.61
N LEU A 10 -11.92 25.18 -4.87
CA LEU A 10 -10.97 25.04 -5.96
C LEU A 10 -10.15 26.33 -6.09
N PRO A 11 -8.85 26.23 -6.47
CA PRO A 11 -8.07 27.41 -6.82
C PRO A 11 -8.81 28.32 -7.81
N ASP A 12 -8.65 29.62 -7.65
CA ASP A 12 -9.26 30.61 -8.56
C ASP A 12 -8.86 30.29 -10.01
N LYS A 13 -9.83 30.39 -10.91
CA LYS A 13 -9.63 30.12 -12.34
C LYS A 13 -8.58 31.06 -12.95
N ASP A 14 -8.50 32.29 -12.45
CA ASP A 14 -7.51 33.26 -12.92
C ASP A 14 -6.10 32.92 -12.43
N ALA A 15 -5.98 32.38 -11.22
CA ALA A 15 -4.71 31.94 -10.65
C ALA A 15 -4.17 30.62 -11.28
N ALA A 16 -5.03 29.82 -11.92
CA ALA A 16 -4.69 28.51 -12.46
C ALA A 16 -5.14 28.32 -13.94
N LYS A 17 -5.03 29.37 -14.74
CA LYS A 17 -5.51 29.40 -16.15
C LYS A 17 -5.04 28.22 -16.99
N GLY A 18 -3.78 27.82 -16.87
CA GLY A 18 -3.22 26.70 -17.65
C GLY A 18 -3.92 25.38 -17.37
N PHE A 19 -4.17 25.06 -16.11
CA PHE A 19 -4.89 23.85 -15.72
C PHE A 19 -6.35 23.91 -16.18
N TYR A 20 -7.07 24.98 -15.89
CA TYR A 20 -8.48 25.10 -16.26
C TYR A 20 -8.73 25.22 -17.78
N ALA A 21 -7.73 25.62 -18.56
CA ALA A 21 -7.84 25.61 -20.02
C ALA A 21 -7.94 24.17 -20.53
N LYS A 22 -7.17 23.25 -19.99
CA LYS A 22 -7.06 21.86 -20.46
C LYS A 22 -7.97 20.89 -19.71
N TYR A 23 -8.13 21.05 -18.39
CA TYR A 23 -8.83 20.11 -17.51
C TYR A 23 -10.06 20.71 -16.84
N GLU A 24 -11.05 19.86 -16.58
CA GLU A 24 -12.23 20.17 -15.77
C GLU A 24 -12.20 19.35 -14.48
N PRO A 25 -11.96 19.95 -13.30
CA PRO A 25 -11.95 19.23 -12.04
C PRO A 25 -13.35 18.76 -11.64
N LYS A 26 -13.40 17.58 -11.05
CA LYS A 26 -14.62 16.91 -10.55
C LYS A 26 -14.48 16.68 -9.02
N GLU A 27 -15.05 15.58 -8.52
CA GLU A 27 -15.07 15.24 -7.11
C GLU A 27 -13.67 15.00 -6.53
N ILE A 28 -13.58 15.13 -5.21
CA ILE A 28 -12.38 14.85 -4.43
C ILE A 28 -12.22 13.33 -4.30
N LEU A 29 -11.04 12.83 -4.65
CA LEU A 29 -10.62 11.44 -4.48
C LEU A 29 -9.89 11.23 -3.15
N GLY A 30 -9.13 12.23 -2.68
CA GLY A 30 -8.37 12.17 -1.43
C GLY A 30 -7.87 13.52 -0.97
N ARG A 31 -7.48 13.59 0.31
CA ARG A 31 -6.87 14.79 0.91
C ARG A 31 -5.56 14.40 1.59
N GLY A 32 -4.50 15.14 1.31
CA GLY A 32 -3.24 15.10 2.04
C GLY A 32 -3.11 16.31 2.98
N ILE A 33 -1.97 16.46 3.65
CA ILE A 33 -1.71 17.55 4.59
C ILE A 33 -1.74 18.91 3.86
N SER A 34 -1.03 19.00 2.73
CA SER A 34 -0.91 20.24 1.94
C SER A 34 -1.39 20.02 0.50
N SER A 35 -2.21 19.00 0.26
CA SER A 35 -2.66 18.69 -1.10
C SER A 35 -4.05 18.09 -1.10
N THR A 36 -4.77 18.31 -2.20
CA THR A 36 -6.05 17.68 -2.49
C THR A 36 -5.96 16.95 -3.82
N VAL A 37 -6.40 15.70 -3.88
CA VAL A 37 -6.47 14.94 -5.12
C VAL A 37 -7.91 14.94 -5.62
N ARG A 38 -8.12 15.38 -6.86
CA ARG A 38 -9.43 15.39 -7.51
C ARG A 38 -9.42 14.57 -8.81
N ARG A 39 -10.54 13.94 -9.15
CA ARG A 39 -10.73 13.50 -10.51
C ARG A 39 -10.87 14.72 -11.41
N CYS A 40 -10.29 14.67 -12.60
CA CYS A 40 -10.46 15.70 -13.62
C CYS A 40 -10.65 15.04 -14.99
N ILE A 41 -11.24 15.78 -15.92
CA ILE A 41 -11.47 15.35 -17.28
C ILE A 41 -10.71 16.27 -18.21
N GLU A 42 -9.90 15.70 -19.10
CA GLU A 42 -9.29 16.46 -20.18
C GLU A 42 -10.35 16.87 -21.20
N LYS A 43 -10.50 18.17 -21.44
CA LYS A 43 -11.63 18.72 -22.23
C LYS A 43 -11.59 18.30 -23.69
N GLU A 44 -10.42 18.11 -24.25
CA GLU A 44 -10.22 17.79 -25.66
C GLU A 44 -10.53 16.31 -25.93
N THR A 45 -10.07 15.41 -25.07
CA THR A 45 -10.14 13.96 -25.28
C THR A 45 -11.28 13.30 -24.52
N GLY A 46 -11.78 13.92 -23.44
CA GLY A 46 -12.73 13.34 -22.51
C GLY A 46 -12.13 12.28 -21.59
N ILE A 47 -10.81 12.11 -21.59
CA ILE A 47 -10.12 11.13 -20.74
C ILE A 47 -10.09 11.62 -19.29
N GLU A 48 -10.23 10.67 -18.36
CA GLU A 48 -10.24 10.93 -16.92
C GLU A 48 -8.84 10.77 -16.34
N TYR A 49 -8.46 11.71 -15.47
CA TYR A 49 -7.18 11.75 -14.77
C TYR A 49 -7.37 12.06 -13.28
N ALA A 50 -6.32 11.90 -12.49
CA ALA A 50 -6.25 12.34 -11.09
C ALA A 50 -5.34 13.57 -11.01
N ALA A 51 -5.86 14.69 -10.51
CA ALA A 51 -5.11 15.92 -10.30
C ALA A 51 -4.76 16.09 -8.81
N LYS A 52 -3.47 15.99 -8.45
CA LYS A 52 -2.94 16.33 -7.11
C LYS A 52 -2.67 17.84 -7.13
N ILE A 53 -3.43 18.58 -6.35
CA ILE A 53 -3.37 20.04 -6.22
C ILE A 53 -2.64 20.37 -4.93
N ILE A 54 -1.49 21.01 -5.03
CA ILE A 54 -0.59 21.32 -3.93
C ILE A 54 -0.62 22.82 -3.72
N ASP A 55 -0.95 23.27 -2.50
CA ASP A 55 -0.93 24.69 -2.11
C ASP A 55 0.49 25.08 -1.68
N ILE A 56 1.06 26.08 -2.37
CA ILE A 56 2.38 26.67 -2.09
C ILE A 56 2.29 28.13 -1.64
N SER A 57 1.07 28.64 -1.34
CA SER A 57 0.84 30.04 -1.00
C SER A 57 1.35 30.44 0.40
N ASN A 58 1.44 29.46 1.31
CA ASN A 58 1.79 29.72 2.73
C ASN A 58 3.29 29.54 3.02
N GLU A 59 4.14 29.57 2.01
CA GLU A 59 5.59 29.51 2.22
C GLU A 59 6.09 30.82 2.83
N PRO A 60 6.93 30.78 3.89
CA PRO A 60 7.56 31.98 4.41
C PRO A 60 8.48 32.56 3.32
N HIS A 61 8.22 33.82 2.93
CA HIS A 61 9.04 34.56 1.97
C HIS A 61 10.42 34.98 2.52
N ASP A 62 10.71 34.67 3.77
CA ASP A 62 11.99 34.99 4.38
C ASP A 62 12.99 33.87 4.05
N GLY A 63 14.08 34.23 3.36
CA GLY A 63 15.16 33.42 2.88
C GLY A 63 15.97 32.64 3.94
N ALA A 64 15.29 31.97 4.86
CA ALA A 64 15.89 30.93 5.67
C ALA A 64 16.17 29.74 4.75
N GLU A 65 17.38 29.20 4.77
CA GLU A 65 17.85 28.02 4.04
C GLU A 65 17.02 26.78 4.38
N GLY A 66 15.79 26.69 3.85
CA GLY A 66 14.88 25.56 4.02
C GLY A 66 14.33 25.18 2.65
N HIS A 67 14.34 23.89 2.33
CA HIS A 67 13.69 23.38 1.13
C HIS A 67 12.20 23.75 1.14
N THR A 68 11.78 24.55 0.16
CA THR A 68 10.40 24.98 0.01
C THR A 68 9.50 23.81 -0.40
N MET A 69 8.18 23.89 -0.18
CA MET A 69 7.20 22.92 -0.69
C MET A 69 7.29 22.82 -2.21
N LYS A 70 7.55 23.95 -2.87
CA LYS A 70 7.80 24.01 -4.31
C LYS A 70 9.01 23.17 -4.70
N ASP A 71 10.14 23.33 -4.01
CA ASP A 71 11.37 22.56 -4.33
C ASP A 71 11.15 21.06 -4.10
N ALA A 72 10.49 20.69 -3.01
CA ALA A 72 10.14 19.30 -2.73
C ALA A 72 9.23 18.71 -3.82
N THR A 73 8.21 19.48 -4.26
CA THR A 73 7.31 19.07 -5.34
C THR A 73 8.04 18.94 -6.68
N MET A 74 8.92 19.88 -7.01
CA MET A 74 9.70 19.80 -8.25
C MET A 74 10.69 18.64 -8.24
N GLN A 75 11.22 18.28 -7.06
CA GLN A 75 12.02 17.06 -6.91
C GLN A 75 11.18 15.80 -7.11
N GLU A 76 9.94 15.74 -6.56
CA GLU A 76 8.99 14.63 -6.83
C GLU A 76 8.72 14.51 -8.34
N VAL A 77 8.46 15.62 -9.02
CA VAL A 77 8.26 15.65 -10.48
C VAL A 77 9.48 15.13 -11.24
N TYR A 78 10.68 15.56 -10.84
CA TYR A 78 11.92 15.09 -11.47
C TYR A 78 12.10 13.57 -11.33
N ILE A 79 11.84 13.03 -10.13
CA ILE A 79 11.92 11.60 -9.85
C ILE A 79 10.87 10.83 -10.65
N LEU A 80 9.60 11.29 -10.68
CA LEU A 80 8.54 10.67 -11.45
C LEU A 80 8.88 10.59 -12.95
N ARG A 81 9.48 11.63 -13.50
CA ARG A 81 9.95 11.62 -14.91
C ARG A 81 11.10 10.64 -15.14
N LYS A 82 11.96 10.42 -14.14
CA LYS A 82 13.07 9.46 -14.22
C LYS A 82 12.59 8.01 -14.24
N VAL A 83 11.54 7.69 -13.48
CA VAL A 83 10.98 6.34 -13.38
C VAL A 83 9.85 6.08 -14.39
N ALA A 84 9.52 7.07 -15.23
CA ALA A 84 8.43 7.00 -16.20
C ALA A 84 8.58 5.84 -17.18
N GLY A 85 7.44 5.37 -17.71
CA GLY A 85 7.38 4.32 -18.74
C GLY A 85 7.38 2.89 -18.20
N HIS A 86 7.43 2.68 -16.88
CA HIS A 86 7.28 1.36 -16.29
C HIS A 86 5.80 1.04 -16.03
N PRO A 87 5.28 -0.15 -16.45
CA PRO A 87 3.85 -0.46 -16.39
C PRO A 87 3.24 -0.44 -15.00
N TYR A 88 4.05 -0.64 -13.95
CA TYR A 88 3.61 -0.74 -12.56
C TYR A 88 4.02 0.47 -11.69
N ILE A 89 4.38 1.58 -12.32
CA ILE A 89 4.61 2.88 -11.67
C ILE A 89 3.59 3.86 -12.22
N ILE A 90 3.08 4.74 -11.36
CA ILE A 90 2.10 5.76 -11.74
C ILE A 90 2.66 6.68 -12.82
N GLU A 91 1.89 6.97 -13.85
CA GLU A 91 2.26 7.88 -14.93
C GLU A 91 1.91 9.33 -14.56
N LEU A 92 2.92 10.20 -14.57
CA LEU A 92 2.73 11.65 -14.51
C LEU A 92 2.48 12.18 -15.92
N HIS A 93 1.24 12.56 -16.22
CA HIS A 93 0.81 12.99 -17.53
C HIS A 93 1.16 14.46 -17.79
N ASP A 94 0.83 15.36 -16.85
CA ASP A 94 1.03 16.80 -16.97
C ASP A 94 1.43 17.45 -15.65
N VAL A 95 2.05 18.65 -15.75
CA VAL A 95 2.38 19.49 -14.60
C VAL A 95 2.03 20.94 -14.95
N PHE A 96 1.26 21.60 -14.08
CA PHE A 96 0.97 23.01 -14.16
C PHE A 96 1.44 23.71 -12.89
N GLU A 97 2.09 24.84 -13.06
CA GLU A 97 2.57 25.67 -11.97
C GLU A 97 1.93 27.06 -12.06
N SER A 98 1.48 27.55 -10.91
CA SER A 98 1.03 28.93 -10.73
C SER A 98 1.79 29.56 -9.56
N SER A 99 1.51 30.82 -9.26
CA SER A 99 2.12 31.52 -8.12
C SER A 99 1.75 30.92 -6.75
N THR A 100 0.65 30.20 -6.65
CA THR A 100 0.07 29.71 -5.40
C THR A 100 -0.19 28.21 -5.37
N PHE A 101 -0.21 27.54 -6.53
CA PHE A 101 -0.54 26.12 -6.64
C PHE A 101 0.33 25.40 -7.66
N ILE A 102 0.62 24.12 -7.40
CA ILE A 102 1.17 23.18 -8.37
C ILE A 102 0.16 22.06 -8.58
N PHE A 103 -0.11 21.73 -9.86
CA PHE A 103 -1.00 20.67 -10.26
C PHE A 103 -0.19 19.56 -10.89
N LEU A 104 -0.26 18.36 -10.33
CA LEU A 104 0.33 17.15 -10.90
C LEU A 104 -0.81 16.28 -11.44
N ILE A 105 -0.81 16.01 -12.74
CA ILE A 105 -1.86 15.23 -13.40
C ILE A 105 -1.35 13.82 -13.62
N PHE A 106 -2.03 12.84 -13.02
CA PHE A 106 -1.69 11.43 -13.07
C PHE A 106 -2.75 10.62 -13.81
N GLU A 107 -2.37 9.47 -14.35
CA GLU A 107 -3.34 8.46 -14.76
C GLU A 107 -4.32 8.14 -13.61
N LEU A 108 -5.59 7.86 -13.94
CA LEU A 108 -6.60 7.55 -12.94
C LEU A 108 -6.65 6.05 -12.66
N CYS A 109 -6.34 5.64 -11.43
CA CYS A 109 -6.48 4.28 -10.96
C CYS A 109 -7.86 4.07 -10.31
N LYS A 110 -8.83 3.53 -11.06
CA LYS A 110 -10.24 3.45 -10.62
C LYS A 110 -10.49 2.47 -9.47
N ASN A 111 -9.62 1.47 -9.28
CA ASN A 111 -9.73 0.52 -8.18
C ASN A 111 -9.10 1.03 -6.86
N GLY A 112 -8.57 2.27 -6.84
CA GLY A 112 -8.08 2.91 -5.64
C GLY A 112 -6.84 2.26 -5.03
N GLU A 113 -6.69 2.36 -3.72
CA GLU A 113 -5.52 1.87 -3.00
C GLU A 113 -5.58 0.36 -2.75
N LEU A 114 -4.42 -0.32 -2.82
CA LEU A 114 -4.28 -1.71 -2.39
C LEU A 114 -4.70 -1.88 -0.93
N PHE A 115 -4.51 -0.86 -0.09
CA PHE A 115 -4.99 -0.84 1.28
C PHE A 115 -6.52 -1.01 1.37
N ASP A 116 -7.28 -0.24 0.61
CA ASP A 116 -8.75 -0.34 0.61
C ASP A 116 -9.23 -1.69 0.07
N TYR A 117 -8.55 -2.20 -0.95
CA TYR A 117 -8.80 -3.55 -1.44
C TYR A 117 -8.58 -4.61 -0.35
N LEU A 118 -7.47 -4.52 0.42
CA LEU A 118 -7.21 -5.40 1.56
C LEU A 118 -8.27 -5.29 2.65
N THR A 119 -8.75 -4.09 2.97
CA THR A 119 -9.81 -3.93 3.99
C THR A 119 -11.10 -4.65 3.59
N SER A 120 -11.37 -4.79 2.29
CA SER A 120 -12.54 -5.47 1.77
C SER A 120 -12.41 -7.00 1.78
N VAL A 121 -11.20 -7.55 1.52
CA VAL A 121 -10.96 -8.99 1.39
C VAL A 121 -10.26 -9.61 2.60
N VAL A 122 -9.66 -8.79 3.46
CA VAL A 122 -8.90 -9.09 4.69
C VAL A 122 -7.58 -9.81 4.42
N THR A 123 -7.55 -10.84 3.59
CA THR A 123 -6.33 -11.60 3.24
C THR A 123 -6.40 -12.01 1.77
N LEU A 124 -5.25 -12.09 1.14
CA LEU A 124 -5.12 -12.58 -0.22
C LEU A 124 -4.67 -14.04 -0.23
N SER A 125 -5.06 -14.77 -1.30
CA SER A 125 -4.47 -16.08 -1.58
C SER A 125 -3.01 -15.91 -1.99
N GLU A 126 -2.18 -16.95 -1.81
CA GLU A 126 -0.79 -16.95 -2.27
C GLU A 126 -0.67 -16.59 -3.76
N LYS A 127 -1.60 -17.05 -4.59
CA LYS A 127 -1.64 -16.74 -6.04
C LYS A 127 -1.78 -15.23 -6.28
N LYS A 128 -2.73 -14.57 -5.60
CA LYS A 128 -2.93 -13.12 -5.72
C LYS A 128 -1.77 -12.34 -5.12
N THR A 129 -1.26 -12.78 -3.97
CA THR A 129 -0.08 -12.18 -3.34
C THR A 129 1.14 -12.27 -4.26
N ARG A 130 1.37 -13.43 -4.90
CA ARG A 130 2.45 -13.63 -5.88
C ARG A 130 2.32 -12.68 -7.07
N TYR A 131 1.12 -12.53 -7.61
CA TYR A 131 0.84 -11.62 -8.72
C TYR A 131 1.16 -10.17 -8.37
N ILE A 132 0.65 -9.69 -7.23
CA ILE A 132 0.87 -8.32 -6.76
C ILE A 132 2.35 -8.10 -6.40
N MET A 133 2.95 -9.00 -5.62
CA MET A 133 4.33 -8.81 -5.16
C MET A 133 5.35 -8.90 -6.30
N ARG A 134 5.10 -9.70 -7.35
CA ARG A 134 5.95 -9.68 -8.54
C ARG A 134 5.99 -8.28 -9.16
N GLN A 135 4.83 -7.66 -9.37
CA GLN A 135 4.74 -6.32 -9.95
C GLN A 135 5.37 -5.27 -9.05
N VAL A 136 5.19 -5.37 -7.72
CA VAL A 136 5.86 -4.49 -6.75
C VAL A 136 7.38 -4.64 -6.85
N PHE A 137 7.90 -5.87 -6.87
CA PHE A 137 9.36 -6.09 -6.96
C PHE A 137 9.94 -5.63 -8.31
N GLU A 138 9.23 -5.84 -9.42
CA GLU A 138 9.65 -5.34 -10.74
C GLU A 138 9.71 -3.82 -10.75
N SER A 139 8.74 -3.14 -10.13
CA SER A 139 8.75 -1.68 -9.98
C SER A 139 9.89 -1.19 -9.11
N VAL A 140 10.11 -1.82 -7.95
CA VAL A 140 11.18 -1.45 -7.02
C VAL A 140 12.55 -1.68 -7.67
N LEU A 141 12.72 -2.77 -8.41
CA LEU A 141 13.95 -3.01 -9.19
C LEU A 141 14.19 -1.90 -10.22
N HIS A 142 13.14 -1.47 -10.93
CA HIS A 142 13.24 -0.36 -11.89
C HIS A 142 13.63 0.94 -11.19
N ILE A 143 12.98 1.30 -10.08
CA ILE A 143 13.28 2.49 -9.28
C ILE A 143 14.75 2.47 -8.81
N HIS A 144 15.22 1.34 -8.25
CA HIS A 144 16.59 1.19 -7.78
C HIS A 144 17.62 1.26 -8.92
N ASN A 145 17.31 0.72 -10.12
CA ASN A 145 18.16 0.82 -11.29
C ASN A 145 18.30 2.27 -11.80
N GLN A 146 17.34 3.15 -11.51
CA GLN A 146 17.45 4.59 -11.77
C GLN A 146 18.23 5.35 -10.67
N GLY A 147 18.81 4.64 -9.70
CA GLY A 147 19.52 5.25 -8.58
C GLY A 147 18.60 5.91 -7.55
N ILE A 148 17.33 5.50 -7.47
CA ILE A 148 16.32 6.11 -6.60
C ILE A 148 15.92 5.10 -5.51
N VAL A 149 15.73 5.58 -4.29
CA VAL A 149 15.12 4.87 -3.17
C VAL A 149 13.77 5.53 -2.84
N HIS A 150 12.71 4.73 -2.67
CA HIS A 150 11.33 5.23 -2.48
C HIS A 150 11.07 5.70 -1.05
N ARG A 151 11.48 4.92 -0.04
CA ARG A 151 11.44 5.19 1.41
C ARG A 151 10.06 5.18 2.10
N ASP A 152 8.95 5.15 1.36
CA ASP A 152 7.59 5.06 1.94
C ASP A 152 6.72 4.03 1.21
N LEU A 153 7.28 2.86 0.90
CA LEU A 153 6.50 1.76 0.32
C LEU A 153 5.54 1.18 1.37
N LYS A 154 4.24 1.20 1.02
CA LYS A 154 3.14 0.67 1.85
C LYS A 154 1.90 0.46 0.98
N PRO A 155 0.90 -0.32 1.42
CA PRO A 155 -0.30 -0.58 0.62
C PRO A 155 -1.12 0.67 0.25
N GLU A 156 -1.02 1.75 1.02
CA GLU A 156 -1.64 3.04 0.74
C GLU A 156 -1.01 3.77 -0.45
N ASN A 157 0.29 3.55 -0.68
CA ASN A 157 1.06 4.13 -1.79
C ASN A 157 1.16 3.17 -3.00
N ILE A 158 0.31 2.14 -3.03
CA ILE A 158 0.16 1.22 -4.15
C ILE A 158 -1.29 1.31 -4.62
N LEU A 159 -1.49 1.87 -5.81
CA LEU A 159 -2.81 1.92 -6.44
C LEU A 159 -3.03 0.69 -7.32
N LEU A 160 -4.28 0.45 -7.68
CA LEU A 160 -4.69 -0.63 -8.57
C LEU A 160 -5.39 -0.03 -9.80
N ASP A 161 -4.89 -0.37 -10.98
CA ASP A 161 -5.52 -0.01 -12.25
C ASP A 161 -6.82 -0.80 -12.51
N ASP A 162 -7.49 -0.54 -13.63
CA ASP A 162 -8.74 -1.20 -14.01
C ASP A 162 -8.63 -2.72 -14.14
N ASN A 163 -7.41 -3.26 -14.33
CA ASN A 163 -7.10 -4.68 -14.44
C ASN A 163 -6.55 -5.28 -13.14
N LEU A 164 -6.54 -4.52 -12.03
CA LEU A 164 -5.92 -4.87 -10.76
C LEU A 164 -4.38 -5.02 -10.84
N ASN A 165 -3.73 -4.38 -11.81
CA ASN A 165 -2.28 -4.23 -11.80
C ASN A 165 -1.88 -3.13 -10.82
N VAL A 166 -0.68 -3.30 -10.28
CA VAL A 166 -0.06 -2.37 -9.34
C VAL A 166 0.35 -1.07 -10.04
N LYS A 167 0.21 0.04 -9.35
CA LYS A 167 0.78 1.35 -9.70
C LYS A 167 1.41 1.95 -8.44
N ILE A 168 2.74 1.91 -8.33
CA ILE A 168 3.44 2.57 -7.21
C ILE A 168 3.34 4.08 -7.38
N THR A 169 2.98 4.78 -6.30
CA THR A 169 2.75 6.23 -6.27
C THR A 169 3.39 6.87 -5.03
N ASP A 170 3.27 8.19 -4.93
CA ASP A 170 3.75 9.01 -3.80
C ASP A 170 5.28 8.96 -3.62
N PHE A 171 5.99 9.62 -4.54
CA PHE A 171 7.44 9.77 -4.51
C PHE A 171 7.93 10.97 -3.67
N GLY A 172 7.07 11.53 -2.82
CA GLY A 172 7.40 12.70 -1.99
C GLY A 172 8.58 12.48 -1.05
N PHE A 173 8.79 11.24 -0.60
CA PHE A 173 9.97 10.88 0.21
C PHE A 173 11.12 10.30 -0.60
N ALA A 174 10.94 10.05 -1.89
CA ALA A 174 11.97 9.41 -2.69
C ALA A 174 13.22 10.30 -2.82
N ARG A 175 14.39 9.66 -2.93
CA ARG A 175 15.69 10.32 -3.09
C ARG A 175 16.54 9.60 -4.11
N MET A 176 17.29 10.41 -4.89
CA MET A 176 18.36 9.88 -5.71
C MET A 176 19.60 9.67 -4.83
N LEU A 177 20.24 8.53 -5.00
CA LEU A 177 21.49 8.19 -4.34
C LEU A 177 22.62 8.14 -5.36
N LYS A 178 23.73 8.82 -5.07
CA LYS A 178 24.99 8.63 -5.77
C LYS A 178 25.63 7.30 -5.33
N PRO A 179 26.50 6.69 -6.15
CA PRO A 179 27.21 5.50 -5.74
C PRO A 179 27.95 5.68 -4.40
N GLY A 180 27.65 4.81 -3.42
CA GLY A 180 28.23 4.88 -2.08
C GLY A 180 27.60 5.90 -1.12
N GLU A 181 26.65 6.70 -1.57
CA GLU A 181 25.91 7.63 -0.71
C GLU A 181 24.95 6.90 0.22
N LYS A 182 24.83 7.39 1.44
CA LYS A 182 23.89 6.90 2.45
C LYS A 182 23.02 8.05 2.96
N LEU A 183 21.79 7.71 3.35
CA LEU A 183 20.83 8.63 3.94
C LEU A 183 20.78 8.45 5.45
N PHE A 184 20.39 9.50 6.17
CA PHE A 184 20.37 9.54 7.64
C PHE A 184 19.05 10.07 8.19
N ASP A 185 18.24 10.72 7.38
CA ASP A 185 16.99 11.35 7.78
C ASP A 185 15.91 10.30 8.11
N LEU A 186 15.16 10.52 9.19
CA LEU A 186 14.04 9.67 9.56
C LEU A 186 12.79 10.07 8.77
N CYS A 187 12.36 9.24 7.85
CA CYS A 187 11.14 9.45 7.08
C CYS A 187 10.44 8.13 6.77
N GLY A 188 9.18 8.20 6.39
CA GLY A 188 8.34 7.05 6.05
C GLY A 188 7.31 6.71 7.12
N THR A 189 6.61 5.60 6.95
CA THR A 189 5.49 5.18 7.80
C THR A 189 5.97 4.17 8.85
N PRO A 190 5.73 4.41 10.16
CA PRO A 190 6.32 3.64 11.27
C PRO A 190 6.30 2.13 11.14
N GLY A 191 5.17 1.54 10.73
CA GLY A 191 5.02 0.08 10.64
C GLY A 191 5.81 -0.57 9.50
N TYR A 192 6.33 0.22 8.56
CA TYR A 192 7.06 -0.23 7.36
C TYR A 192 8.55 0.16 7.40
N LEU A 193 8.96 0.93 8.42
CA LEU A 193 10.36 1.38 8.56
C LEU A 193 11.30 0.20 8.81
N ALA A 194 12.44 0.24 8.14
CA ALA A 194 13.52 -0.70 8.36
C ALA A 194 14.31 -0.38 9.65
N PRO A 195 14.91 -1.39 10.30
CA PRO A 195 15.69 -1.19 11.55
C PRO A 195 16.80 -0.15 11.41
N GLU A 196 17.49 -0.12 10.27
CA GLU A 196 18.60 0.82 10.00
C GLU A 196 18.12 2.28 9.93
N VAL A 197 16.90 2.55 9.46
CA VAL A 197 16.30 3.90 9.47
C VAL A 197 16.07 4.37 10.91
N LEU A 198 15.54 3.48 11.76
CA LEU A 198 15.34 3.78 13.19
C LEU A 198 16.67 4.03 13.89
N LYS A 199 17.70 3.24 13.56
CA LYS A 199 19.05 3.41 14.14
C LYS A 199 19.67 4.76 13.81
N CYS A 200 19.47 5.29 12.59
CA CYS A 200 19.94 6.62 12.21
C CYS A 200 19.39 7.73 13.10
N ASN A 201 18.14 7.59 13.57
CA ASN A 201 17.57 8.56 14.50
C ASN A 201 18.02 8.35 15.96
N MET A 202 18.47 7.15 16.31
CA MET A 202 18.86 6.78 17.69
C MET A 202 20.34 7.04 17.98
N PHE A 203 21.20 6.87 16.99
CA PHE A 203 22.66 6.88 17.16
C PHE A 203 23.31 7.89 16.21
N GLU A 204 24.18 8.72 16.75
CA GLU A 204 24.95 9.70 15.96
C GLU A 204 25.95 9.03 15.00
N ASN A 205 26.47 7.85 15.39
CA ASN A 205 27.41 7.08 14.59
C ASN A 205 26.73 6.00 13.74
N ALA A 206 25.47 6.19 13.34
CA ALA A 206 24.80 5.25 12.47
C ALA A 206 25.46 5.23 11.08
N GLU A 207 25.52 4.05 10.45
CA GLU A 207 26.13 3.85 9.13
C GLU A 207 25.30 4.45 7.97
N GLY A 208 24.11 4.98 8.28
CA GLY A 208 23.16 5.43 7.26
C GLY A 208 22.41 4.26 6.61
N TYR A 209 21.52 4.58 5.67
CA TYR A 209 20.74 3.57 4.98
C TYR A 209 20.67 3.85 3.47
N GLY A 210 20.27 2.86 2.69
CA GLY A 210 20.17 2.91 1.23
C GLY A 210 18.95 2.18 0.69
N TYR A 211 19.10 1.52 -0.44
CA TYR A 211 18.03 0.80 -1.17
C TYR A 211 17.38 -0.32 -0.36
N GLU A 212 18.10 -0.88 0.60
CA GLU A 212 17.70 -2.02 1.40
C GLU A 212 16.42 -1.76 2.22
N VAL A 213 16.11 -0.48 2.51
CA VAL A 213 14.90 -0.10 3.24
C VAL A 213 13.61 -0.41 2.48
N ASP A 214 13.63 -0.27 1.15
CA ASP A 214 12.48 -0.61 0.29
C ASP A 214 12.25 -2.13 0.25
N ILE A 215 13.32 -2.93 0.33
CA ILE A 215 13.24 -4.39 0.38
C ILE A 215 12.59 -4.86 1.68
N TRP A 216 12.95 -4.25 2.80
CA TRP A 216 12.28 -4.49 4.08
C TRP A 216 10.79 -4.16 4.00
N ALA A 217 10.43 -2.99 3.48
CA ALA A 217 9.04 -2.58 3.31
C ALA A 217 8.25 -3.56 2.44
N CYS A 218 8.83 -4.09 1.36
CA CYS A 218 8.24 -5.16 0.55
C CYS A 218 7.96 -6.42 1.37
N GLY A 219 8.85 -6.79 2.30
CA GLY A 219 8.64 -7.90 3.23
C GLY A 219 7.44 -7.69 4.16
N VAL A 220 7.31 -6.47 4.70
CA VAL A 220 6.15 -6.07 5.53
C VAL A 220 4.86 -6.11 4.72
N ILE A 221 4.87 -5.58 3.50
CA ILE A 221 3.71 -5.62 2.59
C ILE A 221 3.32 -7.07 2.31
N MET A 222 4.27 -7.92 1.91
CA MET A 222 3.99 -9.32 1.58
C MET A 222 3.38 -10.09 2.77
N PHE A 223 3.92 -9.90 3.97
CA PHE A 223 3.37 -10.46 5.20
C PHE A 223 1.91 -10.02 5.40
N THR A 224 1.66 -8.71 5.26
CA THR A 224 0.33 -8.11 5.44
C THR A 224 -0.69 -8.64 4.43
N LEU A 225 -0.30 -8.80 3.15
CA LEU A 225 -1.16 -9.33 2.10
C LEU A 225 -1.65 -10.76 2.42
N LEU A 226 -0.78 -11.59 3.00
CA LEU A 226 -1.07 -12.99 3.29
C LEU A 226 -1.98 -13.18 4.52
N VAL A 227 -1.78 -12.39 5.57
CA VAL A 227 -2.47 -12.63 6.86
C VAL A 227 -3.37 -11.50 7.32
N GLY A 228 -3.35 -10.33 6.65
CA GLY A 228 -4.24 -9.20 6.93
C GLY A 228 -3.79 -8.32 8.10
N CYS A 229 -2.57 -8.49 8.62
CA CYS A 229 -2.00 -7.61 9.64
C CYS A 229 -0.49 -7.46 9.44
N PRO A 230 0.12 -6.30 9.76
CA PRO A 230 1.55 -6.11 9.70
C PRO A 230 2.31 -6.98 10.72
N PRO A 231 3.56 -7.43 10.40
CA PRO A 231 4.31 -8.35 11.25
C PRO A 231 4.69 -7.77 12.61
N PHE A 232 4.91 -6.47 12.70
CA PHE A 232 5.42 -5.79 13.88
C PHE A 232 4.35 -4.99 14.64
N TRP A 233 3.09 -5.09 14.21
CA TRP A 233 2.00 -4.30 14.78
C TRP A 233 1.86 -4.50 16.30
N HIS A 234 1.80 -3.39 17.04
CA HIS A 234 1.47 -3.36 18.46
C HIS A 234 0.78 -2.04 18.83
N ARG A 235 -0.16 -2.07 19.81
CA ARG A 235 -0.89 -0.87 20.27
C ARG A 235 0.04 0.19 20.88
N LYS A 236 1.11 -0.24 21.56
CA LYS A 236 2.13 0.64 22.10
C LYS A 236 3.22 0.79 21.05
N GLN A 237 3.40 2.01 20.54
CA GLN A 237 4.38 2.34 19.51
C GLN A 237 5.79 1.88 19.87
N MET A 238 6.20 2.09 21.13
CA MET A 238 7.51 1.68 21.60
C MET A 238 7.76 0.18 21.51
N VAL A 239 6.72 -0.64 21.73
CA VAL A 239 6.83 -2.11 21.56
C VAL A 239 6.93 -2.47 20.08
N MET A 240 6.19 -1.78 19.21
CA MET A 240 6.28 -1.96 17.75
C MET A 240 7.70 -1.64 17.26
N LEU A 241 8.27 -0.49 17.65
CA LEU A 241 9.62 -0.08 17.27
C LEU A 241 10.68 -1.07 17.77
N ARG A 242 10.53 -1.58 19.00
CA ARG A 242 11.38 -2.64 19.53
C ARG A 242 11.33 -3.89 18.68
N ASN A 243 10.12 -4.38 18.35
CA ASN A 243 9.96 -5.56 17.52
C ASN A 243 10.60 -5.39 16.14
N ILE A 244 10.53 -4.18 15.56
CA ILE A 244 11.21 -3.86 14.30
C ILE A 244 12.73 -3.96 14.47
N LEU A 245 13.30 -3.33 15.51
CA LEU A 245 14.74 -3.30 15.76
C LEU A 245 15.32 -4.71 16.01
N GLU A 246 14.53 -5.57 16.65
CA GLU A 246 14.90 -6.96 16.96
C GLU A 246 14.56 -7.93 15.81
N GLY A 247 13.78 -7.50 14.82
CA GLY A 247 13.22 -8.39 13.80
C GLY A 247 12.26 -9.43 14.40
N ASN A 248 11.55 -9.07 15.48
CA ASN A 248 10.71 -9.99 16.25
C ASN A 248 9.32 -10.10 15.65
N TYR A 249 9.11 -11.08 14.78
CA TYR A 249 7.83 -11.47 14.20
C TYR A 249 7.71 -13.00 14.17
N SER A 250 6.50 -13.52 13.95
CA SER A 250 6.29 -14.97 13.95
C SER A 250 5.27 -15.44 12.91
N PHE A 251 5.35 -16.73 12.54
CA PHE A 251 4.40 -17.42 11.68
C PHE A 251 3.47 -18.36 12.48
N THR A 252 3.23 -18.05 13.75
CA THR A 252 2.49 -18.94 14.69
C THR A 252 0.99 -18.71 14.69
N SER A 253 0.51 -17.58 14.16
CA SER A 253 -0.92 -17.30 14.10
C SER A 253 -1.64 -18.30 13.17
N PRO A 254 -2.94 -18.60 13.42
CA PRO A 254 -3.70 -19.59 12.66
C PRO A 254 -3.79 -19.29 11.16
N GLU A 255 -3.63 -18.04 10.77
CA GLU A 255 -3.65 -17.63 9.35
C GLU A 255 -2.52 -18.27 8.54
N TRP A 256 -1.39 -18.60 9.19
CA TRP A 256 -0.22 -19.22 8.56
C TRP A 256 -0.34 -20.73 8.32
N ILE A 257 -1.36 -21.40 8.89
CA ILE A 257 -1.50 -22.87 8.80
C ILE A 257 -1.71 -23.31 7.34
N ASP A 258 -2.51 -22.54 6.59
CA ASP A 258 -2.86 -22.87 5.20
C ASP A 258 -1.91 -22.24 4.17
N ILE A 259 -0.84 -21.57 4.62
CA ILE A 259 0.15 -20.91 3.76
C ILE A 259 1.37 -21.83 3.64
N THR A 260 1.84 -22.02 2.41
CA THR A 260 3.00 -22.87 2.11
C THR A 260 4.31 -22.31 2.69
N ASP A 261 5.40 -23.06 2.62
CA ASP A 261 6.68 -22.60 3.17
C ASP A 261 7.41 -21.60 2.27
N ALA A 262 7.15 -21.63 0.96
CA ALA A 262 7.84 -20.73 0.02
C ALA A 262 7.65 -19.23 0.32
N PRO A 263 6.43 -18.70 0.55
CA PRO A 263 6.27 -17.30 0.95
C PRO A 263 6.85 -17.00 2.33
N LYS A 264 6.80 -17.95 3.29
CA LYS A 264 7.43 -17.77 4.60
C LYS A 264 8.94 -17.66 4.50
N ASP A 265 9.57 -18.45 3.63
CA ASP A 265 11.01 -18.39 3.37
C ASP A 265 11.42 -17.06 2.74
N LEU A 266 10.68 -16.58 1.73
CA LEU A 266 10.94 -15.28 1.14
C LEU A 266 10.81 -14.15 2.17
N ILE A 267 9.75 -14.15 3.00
CA ILE A 267 9.58 -13.16 4.07
C ILE A 267 10.76 -13.17 5.03
N ARG A 268 11.28 -14.36 5.44
CA ARG A 268 12.47 -14.44 6.31
C ARG A 268 13.70 -13.82 5.68
N LYS A 269 13.85 -13.90 4.35
CA LYS A 269 14.98 -13.32 3.61
C LYS A 269 14.82 -11.80 3.41
N LEU A 270 13.57 -11.31 3.32
CA LEU A 270 13.27 -9.87 3.20
C LEU A 270 13.38 -9.14 4.55
N LEU A 271 12.86 -9.74 5.64
CA LEU A 271 12.83 -9.15 6.97
C LEU A 271 14.07 -9.54 7.80
N VAL A 272 15.25 -9.32 7.21
CA VAL A 272 16.54 -9.49 7.89
C VAL A 272 16.98 -8.15 8.46
N VAL A 273 17.31 -8.10 9.76
CA VAL A 273 17.67 -6.86 10.49
C VAL A 273 18.98 -6.26 9.96
N ASP A 274 19.95 -7.10 9.60
CA ASP A 274 21.21 -6.69 8.99
C ASP A 274 20.98 -6.41 7.49
N PRO A 275 21.05 -5.14 7.04
CA PRO A 275 20.77 -4.81 5.64
C PRO A 275 21.73 -5.45 4.64
N LEU A 276 22.97 -5.76 5.07
CA LEU A 276 23.97 -6.42 4.21
C LEU A 276 23.67 -7.90 3.97
N LYS A 277 22.88 -8.53 4.86
CA LYS A 277 22.45 -9.93 4.73
C LYS A 277 21.05 -10.06 4.15
N ARG A 278 20.36 -8.95 4.00
CA ARG A 278 19.02 -8.93 3.41
C ARG A 278 19.10 -9.30 1.93
N ILE A 279 18.16 -10.12 1.45
CA ILE A 279 18.09 -10.54 0.04
C ILE A 279 18.01 -9.31 -0.88
N SER A 280 18.69 -9.34 -2.02
CA SER A 280 18.53 -8.29 -3.03
C SER A 280 17.17 -8.40 -3.71
N ILE A 281 16.69 -7.28 -4.29
CA ILE A 281 15.41 -7.28 -5.02
C ILE A 281 15.45 -8.20 -6.25
N LYS A 282 16.61 -8.31 -6.89
CA LYS A 282 16.84 -9.20 -8.04
C LYS A 282 16.74 -10.67 -7.63
N ASP A 283 17.42 -11.06 -6.54
CA ASP A 283 17.37 -12.43 -6.05
C ASP A 283 15.99 -12.76 -5.47
N ALA A 284 15.28 -11.78 -4.93
CA ALA A 284 13.90 -11.96 -4.48
C ALA A 284 12.95 -12.29 -5.64
N LEU A 285 13.12 -11.68 -6.81
CA LEU A 285 12.36 -12.02 -8.03
C LEU A 285 12.65 -13.44 -8.54
N GLU A 286 13.88 -13.92 -8.33
CA GLU A 286 14.30 -15.30 -8.68
C GLU A 286 13.95 -16.33 -7.59
N HIS A 287 13.25 -15.93 -6.53
CA HIS A 287 12.89 -16.83 -5.44
C HIS A 287 11.82 -17.84 -5.87
N SER A 288 11.89 -19.09 -5.34
CA SER A 288 10.96 -20.18 -5.65
C SER A 288 9.48 -19.82 -5.47
N PHE A 289 9.15 -18.85 -4.62
CA PHE A 289 7.79 -18.33 -4.48
C PHE A 289 7.22 -17.82 -5.81
N PHE A 290 8.04 -17.25 -6.70
CA PHE A 290 7.63 -16.74 -8.01
C PHE A 290 7.72 -17.77 -9.14
N HIS A 291 8.47 -18.87 -8.95
CA HIS A 291 8.65 -19.93 -9.95
C HIS A 291 7.63 -21.08 -9.85
N THR A 292 6.66 -20.99 -8.93
CA THR A 292 5.60 -21.99 -8.87
C THR A 292 4.83 -21.97 -10.18
N VAL A 293 4.99 -23.01 -10.99
CA VAL A 293 4.31 -23.17 -12.27
C VAL A 293 2.80 -23.23 -12.01
N LEU A 294 2.13 -22.12 -12.29
CA LEU A 294 0.69 -22.12 -12.46
C LEU A 294 0.44 -22.72 -13.85
N TRP A 295 -0.22 -23.86 -13.91
CA TRP A 295 -0.70 -24.38 -15.19
C TRP A 295 -1.52 -23.28 -15.86
N ASP A 296 -1.22 -22.96 -17.11
CA ASP A 296 -1.80 -21.86 -17.91
C ASP A 296 -3.34 -21.88 -18.01
N GLN A 297 -3.98 -22.94 -17.57
CA GLN A 297 -5.44 -23.08 -17.57
C GLN A 297 -6.17 -22.19 -16.54
N ASP A 298 -5.46 -21.63 -15.56
CA ASP A 298 -6.04 -20.75 -14.53
C ASP A 298 -5.88 -19.26 -14.82
N ILE A 299 -5.11 -18.89 -15.85
CA ILE A 299 -4.88 -17.52 -16.32
C ILE A 299 -5.52 -17.34 -17.71
N ALA A 300 -6.67 -17.98 -17.94
CA ALA A 300 -7.48 -17.55 -19.10
C ALA A 300 -7.97 -16.14 -18.79
N PRO A 301 -7.53 -15.12 -19.56
CA PRO A 301 -8.09 -13.79 -19.41
C PRO A 301 -9.58 -13.86 -19.70
N LEU A 302 -10.37 -13.10 -19.00
CA LEU A 302 -11.76 -12.77 -19.34
C LEU A 302 -11.82 -11.94 -20.64
N LYS A 303 -10.94 -12.20 -21.57
CA LYS A 303 -10.97 -11.76 -22.96
C LYS A 303 -11.41 -12.90 -23.85
N ARG A 304 -12.67 -13.34 -23.72
CA ARG A 304 -13.38 -13.83 -24.89
C ARG A 304 -14.05 -12.62 -25.54
N SER A 305 -13.38 -12.16 -26.57
CA SER A 305 -13.87 -11.26 -27.58
C SER A 305 -15.39 -11.40 -27.76
N LEU A 306 -16.09 -10.31 -27.53
CA LEU A 306 -17.34 -10.02 -28.20
C LEU A 306 -16.99 -9.76 -29.66
N SER A 307 -16.71 -10.82 -30.41
CA SER A 307 -16.71 -10.77 -31.87
C SER A 307 -18.14 -10.47 -32.34
N SER A 308 -18.25 -9.31 -32.95
CA SER A 308 -19.38 -8.81 -33.68
C SER A 308 -19.96 -9.86 -34.65
N ASN A 309 -21.11 -10.41 -34.29
CA ASN A 309 -22.14 -10.81 -35.27
C ASN A 309 -23.47 -10.80 -34.56
N SER A 310 -24.03 -9.61 -34.42
CA SER A 310 -25.38 -9.41 -34.01
C SER A 310 -26.16 -8.86 -35.21
N ARG A 311 -27.00 -9.68 -35.80
CA ARG A 311 -28.28 -9.23 -36.39
C ARG A 311 -29.22 -10.42 -36.45
N ARG A 312 -30.38 -10.26 -35.78
CA ARG A 312 -31.57 -11.12 -35.77
C ARG A 312 -31.57 -12.27 -34.73
N LEU A 313 -31.83 -11.91 -33.53
CA LEU A 313 -32.46 -12.80 -32.56
C LEU A 313 -33.95 -12.41 -32.44
N SER A 314 -34.83 -13.32 -32.83
CA SER A 314 -36.28 -13.16 -32.73
C SER A 314 -36.73 -13.18 -31.26
N ARG A 315 -37.94 -12.67 -30.96
CA ARG A 315 -38.56 -12.65 -29.62
C ARG A 315 -38.52 -13.99 -28.87
N ILE A 316 -38.41 -15.12 -29.57
CA ILE A 316 -38.31 -16.47 -28.99
C ILE A 316 -36.94 -16.67 -28.29
N SER A 317 -35.88 -16.03 -28.80
CA SER A 317 -34.54 -16.09 -28.16
C SER A 317 -34.45 -15.25 -26.90
N GLN A 318 -35.27 -14.20 -26.75
CA GLN A 318 -35.29 -13.45 -25.48
C GLN A 318 -35.98 -14.23 -24.35
N LEU A 319 -37.06 -14.91 -24.63
CA LEU A 319 -37.71 -15.82 -23.67
C LEU A 319 -36.79 -17.01 -23.29
N ALA A 320 -36.04 -17.56 -24.25
CA ALA A 320 -35.08 -18.61 -24.02
C ALA A 320 -33.87 -18.11 -23.20
N LEU A 321 -33.46 -16.83 -23.30
CA LEU A 321 -32.45 -16.20 -22.47
C LEU A 321 -32.94 -15.98 -21.02
N GLU A 322 -34.19 -15.55 -20.85
CA GLU A 322 -34.79 -15.39 -19.51
C GLU A 322 -35.02 -16.74 -18.81
N LEU A 323 -35.38 -17.79 -19.55
CA LEU A 323 -35.44 -19.15 -19.03
C LEU A 323 -34.05 -19.75 -18.75
N LYS A 324 -32.99 -19.40 -19.53
CA LYS A 324 -31.62 -19.74 -19.25
C LYS A 324 -31.04 -18.99 -18.04
N ALA A 325 -31.51 -17.77 -17.74
CA ALA A 325 -31.11 -17.04 -16.55
C ALA A 325 -31.59 -17.72 -15.25
N LYS A 326 -32.63 -18.57 -15.33
CA LYS A 326 -33.01 -19.49 -14.23
C LYS A 326 -32.36 -20.87 -14.33
N SER A 327 -31.51 -21.13 -15.34
CA SER A 327 -30.86 -22.42 -15.51
C SER A 327 -29.74 -22.61 -14.49
N PHE A 328 -29.77 -23.80 -13.92
CA PHE A 328 -28.84 -24.42 -13.00
C PHE A 328 -27.38 -24.14 -13.36
N ASN A 329 -26.74 -23.18 -12.70
CA ASN A 329 -25.33 -22.92 -12.87
C ASN A 329 -24.55 -23.89 -11.94
N ALA A 330 -24.28 -25.11 -12.47
CA ALA A 330 -23.57 -26.17 -11.77
C ALA A 330 -22.24 -25.69 -11.18
N ARG A 331 -21.54 -24.80 -11.87
CA ARG A 331 -20.24 -24.25 -11.42
C ARG A 331 -20.39 -23.32 -10.23
N LYS A 332 -21.42 -22.45 -10.21
CA LYS A 332 -21.73 -21.59 -9.04
C LYS A 332 -22.19 -22.41 -7.84
N ARG A 333 -23.03 -23.46 -8.04
CA ARG A 333 -23.45 -24.35 -6.95
C ARG A 333 -22.32 -25.20 -6.42
N PHE A 334 -21.43 -25.69 -7.30
CA PHE A 334 -20.23 -26.41 -6.86
C PHE A 334 -19.28 -25.52 -6.07
N GLN A 335 -19.07 -24.27 -6.48
CA GLN A 335 -18.31 -23.30 -5.71
C GLN A 335 -18.98 -22.98 -4.36
N LEU A 336 -20.31 -22.81 -4.34
CA LEU A 336 -21.06 -22.62 -3.10
C LEU A 336 -20.96 -23.84 -2.18
N ALA A 337 -21.06 -25.06 -2.74
CA ALA A 337 -20.89 -26.31 -1.99
C ALA A 337 -19.48 -26.42 -1.39
N ILE A 338 -18.43 -26.06 -2.14
CA ILE A 338 -17.05 -26.00 -1.63
C ILE A 338 -16.93 -24.98 -0.50
N ILE A 339 -17.55 -23.81 -0.63
CA ILE A 339 -17.56 -22.77 0.43
C ILE A 339 -18.30 -23.29 1.66
N CYS A 340 -19.45 -23.94 1.48
CA CYS A 340 -20.21 -24.55 2.57
C CYS A 340 -19.42 -25.68 3.25
N ILE A 341 -18.78 -26.58 2.49
CA ILE A 341 -17.93 -27.65 3.04
C ILE A 341 -16.75 -27.05 3.80
N ARG A 342 -16.09 -26.02 3.26
CA ARG A 342 -15.02 -25.32 3.95
C ARG A 342 -15.51 -24.63 5.23
N ALA A 343 -16.70 -24.03 5.21
CA ALA A 343 -17.33 -23.46 6.40
C ALA A 343 -17.64 -24.55 7.46
N VAL A 344 -18.21 -25.68 7.03
CA VAL A 344 -18.51 -26.83 7.93
C VAL A 344 -17.23 -27.42 8.51
N VAL A 345 -16.18 -27.60 7.69
CA VAL A 345 -14.86 -28.08 8.16
C VAL A 345 -14.25 -27.08 9.14
N ARG A 346 -14.37 -25.78 8.86
CA ARG A 346 -13.92 -24.72 9.79
C ARG A 346 -14.71 -24.72 11.09
N ILE A 347 -16.03 -24.88 11.04
CA ILE A 347 -16.89 -24.98 12.23
C ILE A 347 -16.55 -26.25 13.02
N LYS A 348 -16.36 -27.40 12.35
CA LYS A 348 -15.92 -28.65 13.03
C LYS A 348 -14.52 -28.50 13.66
N ARG A 349 -13.59 -27.81 13.01
CA ARG A 349 -12.27 -27.51 13.60
C ARG A 349 -12.35 -26.57 14.81
N LEU A 350 -13.36 -25.69 14.86
CA LEU A 350 -13.64 -24.86 16.05
C LEU A 350 -14.16 -25.69 17.23
N HIS A 351 -14.87 -26.81 16.96
CA HIS A 351 -15.33 -27.73 18.01
C HIS A 351 -14.21 -28.63 18.58
N THR A 352 -13.06 -28.71 17.95
CA THR A 352 -11.89 -29.46 18.43
C THR A 352 -10.92 -28.64 19.26
N THR A 353 -11.23 -27.38 19.59
CA THR A 353 -10.46 -26.64 20.58
C THR A 353 -10.85 -27.15 21.99
N PRO A 354 -9.86 -27.46 22.85
CA PRO A 354 -10.11 -28.17 24.14
C PRO A 354 -10.86 -27.36 25.18
N GLU A 355 -11.23 -26.12 24.92
CA GLU A 355 -12.03 -25.30 25.84
C GLU A 355 -13.29 -24.76 25.15
N PRO A 356 -14.46 -24.92 25.75
CA PRO A 356 -15.69 -24.33 25.25
C PRO A 356 -15.55 -22.80 25.24
N LEU A 357 -16.04 -22.17 24.18
CA LEU A 357 -16.16 -20.72 24.05
C LEU A 357 -17.02 -20.17 25.18
N SER A 358 -16.40 -19.76 26.28
CA SER A 358 -17.10 -19.09 27.38
C SER A 358 -17.10 -17.57 27.13
N THR A 359 -18.17 -16.91 27.58
CA THR A 359 -18.27 -15.45 27.57
C THR A 359 -17.13 -14.80 28.37
N LEU A 360 -16.56 -15.54 29.34
CA LEU A 360 -15.40 -15.12 30.12
C LEU A 360 -14.16 -15.04 29.25
N VAL A 361 -13.84 -16.08 28.44
CA VAL A 361 -12.68 -16.09 27.50
C VAL A 361 -12.86 -15.02 26.46
N ALA A 362 -14.06 -14.79 25.95
CA ALA A 362 -14.32 -13.71 24.96
C ALA A 362 -14.12 -12.31 25.57
N ARG A 363 -14.30 -12.12 26.89
CA ARG A 363 -14.08 -10.85 27.58
C ARG A 363 -12.63 -10.64 28.02
N THR A 364 -11.95 -11.69 28.49
CA THR A 364 -10.61 -11.60 29.06
C THR A 364 -9.53 -11.67 27.99
N ASP A 365 -9.71 -12.53 26.96
CA ASP A 365 -8.77 -12.66 25.85
C ASP A 365 -9.51 -12.89 24.52
N PRO A 366 -10.18 -11.84 23.99
CA PRO A 366 -10.90 -11.93 22.71
C PRO A 366 -9.99 -12.26 21.53
N TYR A 367 -8.67 -12.03 21.66
CA TYR A 367 -7.69 -12.28 20.61
C TYR A 367 -7.43 -13.79 20.40
N ARG A 368 -7.71 -14.62 21.40
CA ARG A 368 -7.61 -16.08 21.31
C ARG A 368 -8.67 -16.69 20.38
N ILE A 369 -9.77 -15.96 20.12
CA ILE A 369 -10.88 -16.40 19.29
C ILE A 369 -10.67 -15.89 17.86
N LYS A 370 -10.42 -16.80 16.91
CA LYS A 370 -10.07 -16.47 15.49
C LYS A 370 -11.05 -15.47 14.84
N VAL A 371 -12.37 -15.61 15.07
CA VAL A 371 -13.38 -14.71 14.48
C VAL A 371 -13.31 -13.32 15.10
N LEU A 372 -13.20 -13.23 16.44
CA LEU A 372 -13.06 -11.96 17.14
C LEU A 372 -11.73 -11.29 16.83
N ARG A 373 -10.66 -12.07 16.68
CA ARG A 373 -9.35 -11.57 16.24
C ARG A 373 -9.45 -10.89 14.88
N LYS A 374 -10.07 -11.52 13.87
CA LYS A 374 -10.27 -10.91 12.54
C LYS A 374 -11.05 -9.60 12.61
N VAL A 375 -12.06 -9.52 13.47
CA VAL A 375 -12.82 -8.29 13.69
C VAL A 375 -11.95 -7.23 14.37
N ILE A 376 -11.17 -7.63 15.38
CA ILE A 376 -10.26 -6.73 16.13
C ILE A 376 -9.15 -6.24 15.20
N ASP A 377 -8.53 -7.12 14.42
CA ASP A 377 -7.47 -6.78 13.48
C ASP A 377 -8.01 -5.91 12.34
N GLY A 378 -9.18 -6.25 11.78
CA GLY A 378 -9.86 -5.43 10.78
C GLY A 378 -10.30 -4.06 11.32
N CYS A 379 -10.70 -3.97 12.60
CA CYS A 379 -10.97 -2.70 13.26
C CYS A 379 -9.67 -1.95 13.56
N ALA A 380 -8.63 -2.62 14.03
CA ALA A 380 -7.31 -2.03 14.27
C ALA A 380 -6.70 -1.50 12.98
N PHE A 381 -6.82 -2.26 11.88
CA PHE A 381 -6.34 -1.86 10.57
C PHE A 381 -7.12 -0.65 10.01
N ARG A 382 -8.45 -0.60 10.22
CA ARG A 382 -9.29 0.57 9.90
C ARG A 382 -8.97 1.77 10.78
N VAL A 383 -8.72 1.56 12.07
CA VAL A 383 -8.29 2.61 13.01
C VAL A 383 -6.91 3.11 12.60
N TYR A 384 -5.97 2.22 12.29
CA TYR A 384 -4.65 2.58 11.77
C TYR A 384 -4.76 3.36 10.46
N GLY A 385 -5.55 2.89 9.49
CA GLY A 385 -5.83 3.61 8.25
C GLY A 385 -6.49 4.97 8.49
N HIS A 386 -7.40 5.08 9.48
CA HIS A 386 -7.99 6.34 9.88
C HIS A 386 -6.96 7.32 10.48
N TRP A 387 -6.05 6.83 11.32
CA TRP A 387 -4.96 7.64 11.88
C TRP A 387 -3.95 8.05 10.82
N VAL A 388 -3.64 7.17 9.88
CA VAL A 388 -2.72 7.46 8.76
C VAL A 388 -3.35 8.42 7.75
N LYS A 389 -4.68 8.30 7.49
CA LYS A 389 -5.43 9.14 6.54
C LYS A 389 -5.93 10.46 7.13
N LYS A 390 -6.14 10.56 8.44
CA LYS A 390 -6.73 11.73 9.13
C LYS A 390 -5.79 12.47 10.05
N GLY A 391 -4.50 12.36 9.88
CA GLY A 391 -3.55 13.22 10.55
C GLY A 391 -3.65 14.67 10.05
N GLU A 392 -4.78 15.34 10.33
CA GLU A 392 -4.87 16.79 10.21
C GLU A 392 -3.78 17.41 11.10
N GLY A 393 -2.77 18.05 10.47
CA GLY A 393 -1.71 18.76 11.16
C GLY A 393 -0.56 17.94 11.72
N GLN A 394 -0.48 16.65 11.46
CA GLN A 394 0.68 15.84 11.85
C GLN A 394 1.47 15.42 10.62
N ASN A 395 2.64 16.03 10.47
CA ASN A 395 3.72 15.47 9.66
C ASN A 395 3.89 13.99 10.07
N ARG A 396 3.91 13.05 9.11
CA ARG A 396 4.09 11.60 9.38
C ARG A 396 5.39 11.32 10.14
N ALA A 397 6.40 12.17 9.98
CA ALA A 397 7.61 12.20 10.78
C ALA A 397 7.35 12.69 12.22
N ALA A 398 6.33 13.52 12.48
CA ALA A 398 6.04 14.08 13.80
C ALA A 398 5.59 13.05 14.85
N LEU A 399 5.16 11.85 14.44
CA LEU A 399 4.98 10.72 15.36
C LEU A 399 6.28 10.35 16.06
N PHE A 400 7.44 10.70 15.47
CA PHE A 400 8.78 10.47 16.01
C PHE A 400 9.39 11.75 16.61
N GLU A 401 8.96 12.93 16.19
CA GLU A 401 9.47 14.21 16.70
C GLU A 401 9.19 14.42 18.19
N ASN A 402 8.11 13.84 18.70
CA ASN A 402 7.76 13.88 20.13
C ASN A 402 8.33 12.72 20.95
N THR A 403 9.03 11.75 20.32
CA THR A 403 9.69 10.65 21.03
C THR A 403 11.12 11.03 21.32
N ALA A 404 11.44 11.32 22.59
CA ALA A 404 12.79 11.72 22.98
C ALA A 404 13.81 10.67 22.50
N LYS A 405 14.88 11.12 21.83
CA LYS A 405 16.01 10.23 21.37
C LYS A 405 16.53 9.34 22.49
N THR A 406 16.48 9.84 23.73
CA THR A 406 16.86 9.13 24.96
C THR A 406 16.00 7.91 25.25
N GLU A 407 14.68 7.95 25.02
CA GLU A 407 13.79 6.81 25.29
C GLU A 407 14.00 5.67 24.27
N LEU A 408 14.25 5.99 23.00
CA LEU A 408 14.59 5.00 21.98
C LEU A 408 15.95 4.31 22.28
N LYS A 409 16.97 5.08 22.72
CA LYS A 409 18.26 4.55 23.15
C LYS A 409 18.14 3.59 24.34
N HIS A 410 17.34 3.91 25.34
CA HIS A 410 17.10 3.06 26.51
C HIS A 410 16.48 1.71 26.17
N LEU A 411 15.58 1.65 25.19
CA LEU A 411 15.02 0.39 24.71
C LEU A 411 16.05 -0.53 24.09
N TYR A 412 17.02 0.03 23.35
CA TYR A 412 18.04 -0.76 22.68
C TYR A 412 19.11 -1.26 23.65
N VAL A 413 19.59 -0.39 24.55
CA VAL A 413 20.65 -0.71 25.50
C VAL A 413 20.20 -1.71 26.59
N SER A 414 18.93 -1.68 27.01
CA SER A 414 18.41 -2.61 28.03
C SER A 414 18.37 -4.08 27.57
N ASN A 415 18.54 -4.36 26.29
CA ASN A 415 18.56 -5.73 25.74
C ASN A 415 19.96 -6.26 25.43
N LEU A 416 20.99 -5.42 25.38
CA LEU A 416 22.37 -5.86 25.23
C LEU A 416 22.97 -6.38 26.55
N SER A 417 22.29 -6.17 27.67
CA SER A 417 22.69 -6.59 29.02
C SER A 417 21.92 -7.84 29.53
N ARG A 418 21.18 -8.51 28.67
CA ARG A 418 20.58 -9.83 28.92
C ARG A 418 21.07 -10.80 27.84
#